data_1f02949703517d8fa16aa5f076ecb082
#
_entry.id   1f02949703517d8fa16aa5f076ecb082
#
_cell.length_a   1.000
_cell.length_b   1.000
_cell.length_c   1.000
_cell.angle_alpha   90.00
_cell.angle_beta   90.00
_cell.angle_gamma   90.00
#
_symmetry.space_group_name_H-M   'P 1'
#
loop_
_entity.id
_entity.type
_entity.pdbx_description
1 polymer ?
#
loop_
_entity_poly.entity_id
_entity_poly.type
_entity_poly.pdbx_seq_one_letter_code
_entity_poly.pdbx_strand_id
1 'polypeptide(L)'
;TEAIETEPVVEETTTTTTTEEVTTAPETTTTPETTTTIATTAAPYNESQFAWPVPGFYYLSSGYGPRWDSTHGGIDIAGGGISGASVVASRSGTVIYVSNTCTHNYGKDSSCGCGGGYGNYCIIEHDGTYSTVYGHMSSLNVSYGQHVNQGDVIGYVGSTGWSTGYHLHFEIRVNGSRVDPTGYLY
;
A
#
# COMPACT_ATOMS: atom_id res chain seq x y z
N THR A 1 -63.69 -15.49 12.21
CA THR A 1 -64.28 -14.88 11.03
C THR A 1 -63.24 -14.00 10.35
N GLU A 2 -62.80 -14.15 9.19
CA GLU A 2 -63.12 -14.98 8.02
C GLU A 2 -61.85 -15.04 7.17
N ALA A 3 -61.59 -16.19 6.61
CA ALA A 3 -60.59 -16.44 5.59
C ALA A 3 -61.11 -15.99 4.22
N ILE A 4 -60.22 -15.56 3.32
CA ILE A 4 -60.40 -15.65 1.87
C ILE A 4 -58.98 -15.88 1.31
N GLU A 5 -58.67 -16.97 0.93
CA GLU A 5 -58.43 -17.81 -0.23
C GLU A 5 -58.56 -17.08 -1.58
N THR A 6 -57.52 -17.08 -2.42
CA THR A 6 -57.66 -17.46 -3.84
C THR A 6 -56.31 -17.69 -4.50
N GLU A 7 -56.26 -18.76 -5.20
CA GLU A 7 -55.28 -19.43 -6.04
C GLU A 7 -55.12 -18.80 -7.47
N PRO A 8 -54.44 -19.47 -8.41
CA PRO A 8 -53.27 -19.00 -9.14
C PRO A 8 -53.57 -18.73 -10.64
N VAL A 9 -52.68 -18.09 -11.33
CA VAL A 9 -52.76 -17.95 -12.80
C VAL A 9 -51.53 -18.50 -13.49
N VAL A 10 -51.78 -19.47 -14.22
CA VAL A 10 -51.24 -20.32 -15.29
C VAL A 10 -50.27 -19.66 -16.23
N GLU A 11 -49.23 -20.49 -16.57
CA GLU A 11 -48.26 -20.39 -17.66
C GLU A 11 -48.83 -19.95 -19.05
N GLU A 12 -48.00 -19.24 -19.77
CA GLU A 12 -48.01 -19.37 -21.22
C GLU A 12 -46.59 -19.43 -21.78
N THR A 13 -46.29 -20.61 -22.31
CA THR A 13 -45.07 -20.95 -23.07
C THR A 13 -45.24 -20.47 -24.48
N THR A 14 -44.36 -19.61 -24.97
CA THR A 14 -44.29 -19.34 -26.41
C THR A 14 -42.88 -19.66 -26.91
N THR A 15 -42.80 -20.80 -27.59
CA THR A 15 -41.65 -21.24 -28.39
C THR A 15 -41.66 -20.48 -29.72
N THR A 16 -40.62 -19.70 -29.99
CA THR A 16 -40.40 -19.18 -31.35
C THR A 16 -39.02 -19.59 -31.82
N THR A 17 -39.02 -20.51 -32.76
CA THR A 17 -37.90 -20.91 -33.59
C THR A 17 -37.66 -19.83 -34.65
N THR A 18 -36.45 -19.29 -34.76
CA THR A 18 -36.05 -18.49 -35.93
C THR A 18 -34.59 -18.71 -36.25
N THR A 19 -34.39 -19.41 -37.33
CA THR A 19 -33.41 -19.41 -38.43
C THR A 19 -32.06 -18.72 -38.22
N GLU A 20 -30.99 -19.49 -38.39
CA GLU A 20 -29.60 -19.09 -38.57
C GLU A 20 -29.44 -18.14 -39.78
N GLU A 21 -28.81 -17.00 -39.55
CA GLU A 21 -28.20 -16.21 -40.62
C GLU A 21 -26.69 -16.10 -40.33
N VAL A 22 -25.92 -16.78 -41.16
CA VAL A 22 -24.47 -16.75 -41.22
C VAL A 22 -24.03 -15.40 -41.79
N THR A 23 -23.55 -14.51 -40.94
CA THR A 23 -22.87 -13.29 -41.37
C THR A 23 -21.39 -13.38 -41.01
N THR A 24 -20.57 -13.44 -42.07
CA THR A 24 -19.11 -13.41 -42.02
C THR A 24 -18.62 -12.12 -41.38
N ALA A 25 -17.88 -12.23 -40.27
CA ALA A 25 -17.19 -11.13 -39.62
C ALA A 25 -15.93 -10.73 -40.43
N PRO A 26 -15.58 -9.43 -40.50
CA PRO A 26 -14.30 -9.01 -41.05
C PRO A 26 -13.19 -9.25 -40.02
N GLU A 27 -12.09 -9.82 -40.49
CA GLU A 27 -10.85 -9.97 -39.71
C GLU A 27 -10.34 -8.61 -39.28
N THR A 28 -10.35 -8.34 -37.97
CA THR A 28 -9.66 -7.18 -37.38
C THR A 28 -8.20 -7.56 -37.13
N THR A 29 -7.32 -7.05 -37.98
CA THR A 29 -5.88 -7.13 -37.79
C THR A 29 -5.49 -6.35 -36.52
N THR A 30 -5.29 -7.07 -35.41
CA THR A 30 -4.68 -6.50 -34.21
C THR A 30 -3.18 -6.35 -34.42
N THR A 31 -2.75 -5.12 -34.64
CA THR A 31 -1.34 -4.73 -34.56
C THR A 31 -0.87 -4.96 -33.11
N PRO A 32 0.22 -5.68 -32.86
CA PRO A 32 0.75 -5.81 -31.50
C PRO A 32 1.26 -4.44 -31.05
N GLU A 33 0.63 -3.87 -30.01
CA GLU A 33 1.21 -2.74 -29.29
C GLU A 33 2.52 -3.20 -28.66
N THR A 34 3.62 -2.68 -29.19
CA THR A 34 4.95 -2.82 -28.60
C THR A 34 4.97 -1.98 -27.34
N THR A 35 4.67 -2.61 -26.20
CA THR A 35 4.91 -2.01 -24.89
C THR A 35 6.42 -1.82 -24.73
N THR A 36 6.90 -0.62 -25.01
CA THR A 36 8.28 -0.21 -24.73
C THR A 36 8.42 -0.13 -23.21
N THR A 37 8.86 -1.21 -22.59
CA THR A 37 9.32 -1.20 -21.21
C THR A 37 10.57 -0.34 -21.16
N ILE A 38 10.45 0.88 -20.67
CA ILE A 38 11.61 1.72 -20.35
C ILE A 38 12.29 1.03 -19.16
N ALA A 39 13.33 0.26 -19.43
CA ALA A 39 14.20 -0.25 -18.40
C ALA A 39 14.94 0.96 -17.79
N THR A 40 14.38 1.49 -16.71
CA THR A 40 15.14 2.35 -15.80
C THR A 40 16.26 1.47 -15.24
N THR A 41 17.49 1.76 -15.56
CA THR A 41 18.67 1.12 -14.97
C THR A 41 18.73 1.52 -13.49
N ALA A 42 17.95 0.80 -12.68
CA ALA A 42 18.11 0.84 -11.23
C ALA A 42 19.48 0.28 -10.89
N ALA A 43 20.17 0.89 -9.93
CA ALA A 43 21.42 0.37 -9.38
C ALA A 43 21.23 -1.11 -8.96
N PRO A 44 22.27 -1.95 -9.03
CA PRO A 44 22.13 -3.36 -8.72
C PRO A 44 21.58 -3.53 -7.31
N TYR A 45 20.44 -4.19 -7.21
CA TYR A 45 19.78 -4.53 -5.95
C TYR A 45 20.71 -5.40 -5.10
N ASN A 46 20.92 -5.01 -3.87
CA ASN A 46 21.53 -5.87 -2.86
C ASN A 46 20.41 -6.40 -1.95
N GLU A 47 19.89 -7.58 -2.24
CA GLU A 47 18.78 -8.19 -1.50
C GLU A 47 19.05 -8.40 0.00
N SER A 48 20.32 -8.30 0.43
CA SER A 48 20.70 -8.37 1.84
C SER A 48 20.61 -7.03 2.57
N GLN A 49 20.42 -5.91 1.86
CA GLN A 49 20.34 -4.57 2.43
C GLN A 49 18.98 -3.96 2.20
N PHE A 50 18.62 -2.98 3.03
CA PHE A 50 17.37 -2.25 2.91
C PHE A 50 17.59 -0.95 2.13
N ALA A 51 16.89 -0.78 1.02
CA ALA A 51 16.89 0.47 0.27
C ALA A 51 16.21 1.59 1.06
N TRP A 52 16.65 2.83 0.82
CA TRP A 52 16.01 4.01 1.40
C TRP A 52 14.54 4.13 0.95
N PRO A 53 13.56 4.25 1.90
CA PRO A 53 12.14 4.08 1.57
C PRO A 53 11.48 5.29 0.89
N VAL A 54 12.12 6.47 0.87
CA VAL A 54 11.60 7.68 0.20
C VAL A 54 12.71 8.28 -0.66
N PRO A 55 12.92 7.79 -1.89
CA PRO A 55 13.97 8.28 -2.78
C PRO A 55 13.87 9.79 -3.00
N GLY A 56 15.00 10.50 -2.87
CA GLY A 56 15.08 11.95 -3.01
C GLY A 56 14.87 12.75 -1.72
N PHE A 57 14.46 12.11 -0.61
CA PHE A 57 14.26 12.77 0.68
C PHE A 57 15.06 12.03 1.76
N TYR A 58 16.19 12.62 2.18
CA TYR A 58 17.16 11.98 3.08
C TYR A 58 17.28 12.67 4.45
N TYR A 59 16.41 13.66 4.74
CA TYR A 59 16.41 14.36 6.01
C TYR A 59 15.61 13.59 7.07
N LEU A 60 16.25 13.25 8.18
CA LEU A 60 15.62 12.68 9.36
C LEU A 60 15.14 13.79 10.28
N SER A 61 13.84 13.96 10.42
CA SER A 61 13.23 14.87 11.40
C SER A 61 13.26 14.28 12.81
N SER A 62 13.33 12.94 12.93
CA SER A 62 13.50 12.25 14.19
C SER A 62 14.15 10.88 14.01
N GLY A 63 15.11 10.55 14.88
CA GLY A 63 15.79 9.27 14.95
C GLY A 63 15.06 8.24 15.82
N TYR A 64 15.57 7.00 15.79
CA TYR A 64 15.17 5.92 16.67
C TYR A 64 15.65 6.17 18.11
N GLY A 65 14.88 5.77 19.11
CA GLY A 65 15.31 5.76 20.51
C GLY A 65 14.45 6.58 21.46
N PRO A 66 14.98 6.90 22.66
CA PRO A 66 14.23 7.59 23.72
C PRO A 66 13.74 8.97 23.28
N ARG A 67 12.47 9.27 23.59
CA ARG A 67 11.85 10.60 23.45
C ARG A 67 11.09 10.89 24.75
N TRP A 68 11.48 11.90 25.53
CA TRP A 68 10.79 12.30 26.77
C TRP A 68 10.30 11.08 27.58
N ASP A 69 9.00 10.81 27.58
CA ASP A 69 8.36 9.71 28.32
C ASP A 69 8.07 8.47 27.45
N SER A 70 8.63 8.38 26.24
CA SER A 70 8.37 7.31 25.28
C SER A 70 9.61 6.88 24.51
N THR A 71 9.49 5.85 23.70
CA THR A 71 10.53 5.43 22.75
C THR A 71 9.99 5.55 21.32
N HIS A 72 10.74 6.22 20.46
CA HIS A 72 10.47 6.23 19.02
C HIS A 72 10.94 4.92 18.41
N GLY A 73 10.00 4.15 17.87
CA GLY A 73 10.27 2.80 17.38
C GLY A 73 10.87 2.72 15.97
N GLY A 74 11.17 3.85 15.33
CA GLY A 74 11.68 3.93 13.99
C GLY A 74 12.40 5.24 13.70
N ILE A 75 12.41 5.65 12.45
CA ILE A 75 12.90 6.96 12.00
C ILE A 75 11.78 7.70 11.27
N ASP A 76 11.78 9.03 11.37
CA ASP A 76 10.86 9.90 10.64
C ASP A 76 11.62 10.63 9.53
N ILE A 77 11.25 10.33 8.28
CA ILE A 77 11.84 10.90 7.06
C ILE A 77 10.94 12.05 6.60
N ALA A 78 11.49 13.27 6.56
CA ALA A 78 10.77 14.47 6.20
C ALA A 78 11.54 15.32 5.17
N GLY A 79 10.97 16.47 4.81
CA GLY A 79 11.62 17.43 3.91
C GLY A 79 10.62 18.34 3.21
N GLY A 80 11.11 19.48 2.69
CA GLY A 80 10.28 20.38 1.90
C GLY A 80 9.75 19.67 0.64
N GLY A 81 8.42 19.68 0.44
CA GLY A 81 7.79 19.04 -0.72
C GLY A 81 7.59 17.52 -0.60
N ILE A 82 7.84 16.90 0.56
CA ILE A 82 7.71 15.44 0.76
C ILE A 82 6.24 14.94 0.71
N SER A 83 5.26 15.82 0.90
CA SER A 83 3.84 15.44 0.82
C SER A 83 3.51 14.79 -0.51
N GLY A 84 2.97 13.57 -0.48
CA GLY A 84 2.65 12.79 -1.67
C GLY A 84 3.85 12.17 -2.40
N ALA A 85 5.07 12.27 -1.86
CA ALA A 85 6.23 11.56 -2.41
C ALA A 85 6.01 10.04 -2.38
N SER A 86 6.54 9.34 -3.37
CA SER A 86 6.45 7.88 -3.44
C SER A 86 7.19 7.24 -2.28
N VAL A 87 6.53 6.29 -1.63
CA VAL A 87 7.12 5.37 -0.65
C VAL A 87 7.36 4.05 -1.37
N VAL A 88 8.58 3.55 -1.26
CA VAL A 88 8.98 2.29 -1.92
C VAL A 88 9.29 1.20 -0.90
N ALA A 89 9.07 -0.04 -1.28
CA ALA A 89 9.47 -1.20 -0.48
C ALA A 89 10.99 -1.21 -0.30
N SER A 90 11.46 -1.13 0.94
CA SER A 90 12.90 -1.11 1.24
C SER A 90 13.59 -2.44 0.95
N ARG A 91 12.85 -3.55 0.89
CA ARG A 91 13.32 -4.89 0.53
C ARG A 91 12.15 -5.68 -0.05
N SER A 92 12.45 -6.67 -0.90
CA SER A 92 11.42 -7.59 -1.44
C SER A 92 10.77 -8.38 -0.32
N GLY A 93 9.47 -8.67 -0.45
CA GLY A 93 8.74 -9.41 0.57
C GLY A 93 7.24 -9.49 0.32
N THR A 94 6.51 -9.96 1.33
CA THR A 94 5.05 -10.09 1.28
C THR A 94 4.39 -9.10 2.23
N VAL A 95 3.37 -8.41 1.78
CA VAL A 95 2.57 -7.50 2.60
C VAL A 95 1.73 -8.31 3.57
N ILE A 96 2.02 -8.22 4.87
CA ILE A 96 1.34 -8.97 5.92
C ILE A 96 0.33 -8.14 6.70
N TYR A 97 0.28 -6.83 6.49
CA TYR A 97 -0.70 -5.95 7.11
C TYR A 97 -0.93 -4.70 6.26
N VAL A 98 -2.18 -4.24 6.19
CA VAL A 98 -2.60 -3.00 5.54
C VAL A 98 -3.69 -2.32 6.36
N SER A 99 -3.51 -1.03 6.65
CA SER A 99 -4.54 -0.12 7.16
C SER A 99 -4.57 1.10 6.26
N ASN A 100 -5.67 1.34 5.55
CA ASN A 100 -5.81 2.42 4.56
C ASN A 100 -7.16 3.14 4.68
N THR A 101 -7.64 3.34 5.92
CA THR A 101 -8.96 3.91 6.21
C THR A 101 -8.90 5.28 6.89
N CYS A 102 -7.71 5.77 7.23
CA CYS A 102 -7.56 7.06 7.89
C CYS A 102 -7.68 8.20 6.87
N THR A 103 -8.66 9.08 7.07
CA THR A 103 -8.89 10.28 6.25
C THR A 103 -8.26 11.55 6.82
N HIS A 104 -7.66 11.48 8.03
CA HIS A 104 -7.06 12.62 8.74
C HIS A 104 -5.63 12.89 8.24
N ASN A 105 -5.50 13.32 6.98
CA ASN A 105 -4.20 13.56 6.33
C ASN A 105 -3.78 15.02 6.42
N TYR A 106 -3.55 15.49 7.65
CA TYR A 106 -3.07 16.86 7.98
C TYR A 106 -2.29 16.83 9.29
N GLY A 107 -1.43 17.83 9.51
CA GLY A 107 -0.68 17.97 10.76
C GLY A 107 -1.61 18.22 11.95
N LYS A 108 -1.38 17.53 13.04
CA LYS A 108 -2.17 17.62 14.28
C LYS A 108 -1.31 17.29 15.51
N ASP A 109 -1.66 17.85 16.63
CA ASP A 109 -0.96 17.75 17.92
C ASP A 109 -1.39 16.57 18.77
N SER A 110 -2.37 15.81 18.31
CA SER A 110 -2.85 14.61 19.00
C SER A 110 -3.16 13.49 18.01
N SER A 111 -3.13 12.24 18.49
CA SER A 111 -3.48 11.08 17.67
C SER A 111 -4.96 11.11 17.31
N CYS A 112 -5.30 10.84 16.05
CA CYS A 112 -6.66 10.55 15.65
C CYS A 112 -7.10 9.10 15.98
N GLY A 113 -6.21 8.30 16.58
CA GLY A 113 -6.46 6.89 16.94
C GLY A 113 -6.37 5.91 15.75
N CYS A 114 -6.37 6.41 14.51
CA CYS A 114 -6.31 5.54 13.33
C CYS A 114 -5.02 4.70 13.32
N GLY A 115 -5.18 3.40 13.03
CA GLY A 115 -4.05 2.48 12.93
C GLY A 115 -3.19 2.39 14.20
N GLY A 116 -3.75 2.64 15.40
CA GLY A 116 -2.99 2.68 16.64
C GLY A 116 -1.96 3.82 16.70
N GLY A 117 -2.20 4.91 15.96
CA GLY A 117 -1.29 6.04 15.84
C GLY A 117 -0.52 6.05 14.51
N TYR A 118 -0.31 4.92 13.85
CA TYR A 118 0.38 4.84 12.55
C TYR A 118 -0.39 5.48 11.37
N GLY A 119 -1.71 5.66 11.53
CA GLY A 119 -2.58 6.15 10.45
C GLY A 119 -2.79 5.09 9.37
N ASN A 120 -2.61 5.49 8.11
CA ASN A 120 -2.49 4.55 7.00
C ASN A 120 -1.08 3.97 7.00
N TYR A 121 -0.98 2.64 7.06
CA TYR A 121 0.31 1.97 7.12
C TYR A 121 0.24 0.55 6.57
N CYS A 122 1.39 0.03 6.19
CA CYS A 122 1.55 -1.39 5.89
C CYS A 122 2.77 -1.98 6.58
N ILE A 123 2.78 -3.30 6.66
CA ILE A 123 3.91 -4.11 7.14
C ILE A 123 4.27 -5.08 6.04
N ILE A 124 5.57 -5.15 5.70
CA ILE A 124 6.12 -6.11 4.74
C ILE A 124 7.04 -7.07 5.49
N GLU A 125 6.78 -8.36 5.35
CA GLU A 125 7.61 -9.46 5.84
C GLU A 125 8.58 -9.88 4.75
N HIS A 126 9.87 -10.07 5.07
CA HIS A 126 10.91 -10.29 4.08
C HIS A 126 11.44 -11.73 4.05
N ASP A 127 11.79 -12.31 5.20
CA ASP A 127 12.49 -13.62 5.24
C ASP A 127 12.27 -14.43 6.53
N GLY A 128 11.20 -14.15 7.27
CA GLY A 128 10.92 -14.76 8.58
C GLY A 128 11.69 -14.12 9.74
N THR A 129 12.69 -13.31 9.46
CA THR A 129 13.50 -12.60 10.45
C THR A 129 13.20 -11.11 10.47
N TYR A 130 13.09 -10.50 9.28
CA TYR A 130 12.94 -9.07 9.10
C TYR A 130 11.56 -8.69 8.63
N SER A 131 11.01 -7.62 9.19
CA SER A 131 9.86 -6.92 8.62
C SER A 131 10.06 -5.41 8.68
N THR A 132 9.39 -4.69 7.77
CA THR A 132 9.40 -3.23 7.72
C THR A 132 8.01 -2.67 7.88
N VAL A 133 7.91 -1.50 8.52
CA VAL A 133 6.66 -0.75 8.73
C VAL A 133 6.78 0.61 8.07
N TYR A 134 5.73 1.01 7.35
CA TYR A 134 5.63 2.29 6.65
C TYR A 134 4.38 3.00 7.12
N GLY A 135 4.52 4.03 7.97
CA GLY A 135 3.44 4.73 8.64
C GLY A 135 3.17 6.14 8.13
N HIS A 136 2.06 6.72 8.57
CA HIS A 136 1.56 8.07 8.27
C HIS A 136 1.30 8.35 6.79
N MET A 137 1.10 7.30 5.98
CA MET A 137 0.90 7.41 4.54
C MET A 137 -0.44 8.10 4.22
N SER A 138 -0.49 8.84 3.11
CA SER A 138 -1.75 9.40 2.60
C SER A 138 -2.64 8.31 2.01
N SER A 139 -2.03 7.37 1.29
CA SER A 139 -2.68 6.19 0.70
C SER A 139 -1.66 5.09 0.44
N LEU A 140 -2.15 3.85 0.34
CA LEU A 140 -1.37 2.68 -0.02
C LEU A 140 -1.79 2.15 -1.40
N ASN A 141 -0.82 1.62 -2.15
CA ASN A 141 -0.99 0.97 -3.46
C ASN A 141 -0.86 -0.55 -3.37
N VAL A 142 -0.84 -1.11 -2.17
CA VAL A 142 -0.64 -2.53 -1.93
C VAL A 142 -1.79 -3.13 -1.14
N SER A 143 -1.97 -4.44 -1.26
CA SER A 143 -2.98 -5.23 -0.58
C SER A 143 -2.34 -6.31 0.29
N TYR A 144 -3.07 -6.78 1.32
CA TYR A 144 -2.65 -7.92 2.13
C TYR A 144 -2.37 -9.16 1.25
N GLY A 145 -1.26 -9.83 1.52
CA GLY A 145 -0.80 -11.01 0.78
C GLY A 145 -0.08 -10.71 -0.54
N GLN A 146 0.00 -9.45 -0.96
CA GLN A 146 0.71 -9.06 -2.18
C GLN A 146 2.22 -9.21 -1.97
N HIS A 147 2.91 -9.83 -2.94
CA HIS A 147 4.36 -9.78 -3.03
C HIS A 147 4.80 -8.48 -3.70
N VAL A 148 5.85 -7.85 -3.15
CA VAL A 148 6.48 -6.66 -3.70
C VAL A 148 7.99 -6.88 -3.83
N ASN A 149 8.58 -6.30 -4.86
CA ASN A 149 10.04 -6.25 -5.01
C ASN A 149 10.58 -5.00 -4.32
N GLN A 150 11.87 -5.04 -3.94
CA GLN A 150 12.57 -3.85 -3.46
C GLN A 150 12.45 -2.73 -4.51
N GLY A 151 12.07 -1.52 -4.08
CA GLY A 151 11.88 -0.36 -4.95
C GLY A 151 10.47 -0.22 -5.55
N ASP A 152 9.60 -1.21 -5.43
CA ASP A 152 8.20 -1.07 -5.86
C ASP A 152 7.49 0.00 -5.05
N VAL A 153 6.69 0.85 -5.71
CA VAL A 153 5.91 1.89 -5.03
C VAL A 153 4.75 1.24 -4.26
N ILE A 154 4.80 1.36 -2.94
CA ILE A 154 3.80 0.78 -2.02
C ILE A 154 2.76 1.80 -1.53
N GLY A 155 2.97 3.09 -1.81
CA GLY A 155 2.05 4.18 -1.47
C GLY A 155 2.73 5.52 -1.45
N TYR A 156 2.16 6.50 -0.73
CA TYR A 156 2.60 7.89 -0.77
C TYR A 156 2.67 8.50 0.63
N VAL A 157 3.67 9.37 0.84
CA VAL A 157 3.88 10.08 2.10
C VAL A 157 2.67 10.94 2.43
N GLY A 158 2.24 10.88 3.69
CA GLY A 158 1.14 11.64 4.24
C GLY A 158 1.42 12.18 5.62
N SER A 159 0.34 12.46 6.37
CA SER A 159 0.34 12.90 7.76
C SER A 159 -0.84 12.29 8.53
N THR A 160 -1.20 11.03 8.21
CA THR A 160 -2.30 10.31 8.87
C THR A 160 -1.87 9.75 10.22
N GLY A 161 -2.82 9.39 11.07
CA GLY A 161 -2.50 8.88 12.41
C GLY A 161 -2.04 9.98 13.38
N TRP A 162 -1.03 9.69 14.18
CA TRP A 162 -0.40 10.67 15.06
C TRP A 162 0.81 11.31 14.36
N SER A 163 0.58 12.42 13.70
CA SER A 163 1.57 13.14 12.91
C SER A 163 1.36 14.65 13.00
N THR A 164 2.42 15.39 13.27
CA THR A 164 2.42 16.86 13.32
C THR A 164 2.72 17.52 11.98
N GLY A 165 3.09 16.74 10.96
CA GLY A 165 3.42 17.21 9.61
C GLY A 165 3.71 16.06 8.68
N TYR A 166 3.88 16.36 7.38
CA TYR A 166 4.13 15.34 6.37
C TYR A 166 5.50 14.69 6.56
N HIS A 167 5.51 13.38 6.81
CA HIS A 167 6.71 12.55 6.92
C HIS A 167 6.35 11.07 6.72
N LEU A 168 7.34 10.24 6.43
CA LEU A 168 7.23 8.80 6.54
C LEU A 168 7.79 8.37 7.90
N HIS A 169 7.00 7.67 8.71
CA HIS A 169 7.51 6.88 9.83
C HIS A 169 7.92 5.52 9.31
N PHE A 170 9.19 5.14 9.51
CA PHE A 170 9.76 3.91 9.00
C PHE A 170 10.39 3.08 10.13
N GLU A 171 10.01 1.80 10.22
CA GLU A 171 10.60 0.86 11.18
C GLU A 171 11.24 -0.32 10.46
N ILE A 172 12.33 -0.83 11.01
CA ILE A 172 12.83 -2.20 10.77
C ILE A 172 12.62 -3.00 12.05
N ARG A 173 12.13 -4.22 11.89
CA ARG A 173 11.94 -5.17 12.98
C ARG A 173 12.72 -6.43 12.71
N VAL A 174 13.43 -6.91 13.73
CA VAL A 174 14.17 -8.17 13.73
C VAL A 174 13.51 -9.11 14.72
N ASN A 175 12.99 -10.24 14.26
CA ASN A 175 12.20 -11.17 15.09
C ASN A 175 11.06 -10.46 15.86
N GLY A 176 10.38 -9.52 15.19
CA GLY A 176 9.30 -8.72 15.75
C GLY A 176 9.73 -7.55 16.64
N SER A 177 11.00 -7.44 17.03
CA SER A 177 11.54 -6.36 17.85
C SER A 177 12.02 -5.19 16.99
N ARG A 178 11.61 -3.95 17.34
CA ARG A 178 12.08 -2.74 16.67
C ARG A 178 13.56 -2.53 16.90
N VAL A 179 14.28 -2.17 15.85
CA VAL A 179 15.71 -1.82 15.89
C VAL A 179 15.94 -0.47 15.23
N ASP A 180 17.10 0.15 15.44
CA ASP A 180 17.46 1.38 14.74
C ASP A 180 17.64 1.11 13.25
N PRO A 181 16.78 1.69 12.37
CA PRO A 181 16.86 1.44 10.93
C PRO A 181 18.13 1.96 10.28
N THR A 182 18.78 2.98 10.86
CA THR A 182 19.92 3.67 10.23
C THR A 182 21.12 2.76 9.96
N GLY A 183 21.27 1.70 10.76
CA GLY A 183 22.33 0.69 10.57
C GLY A 183 22.06 -0.32 9.44
N TYR A 184 20.88 -0.32 8.86
CA TYR A 184 20.43 -1.29 7.84
C TYR A 184 20.23 -0.68 6.45
N LEU A 185 20.04 0.64 6.39
CA LEU A 185 19.75 1.39 5.16
C LEU A 185 21.03 1.74 4.37
N TYR A 186 20.92 1.78 3.04
CA TYR A 186 21.97 2.24 2.13
C TYR A 186 21.46 3.27 1.13
#